data_ce524e10fd4dd028b65a3f3987ae60cc
#
_entry.id   ce524e10fd4dd028b65a3f3987ae60cc
#
_cell.length_a   1.000
_cell.length_b   1.000
_cell.length_c   1.000
_cell.angle_alpha   90.00
_cell.angle_beta   90.00
_cell.angle_gamma   90.00
#
_symmetry.space_group_name_H-M   'P 1'
#
loop_
_entity.id
_entity.type
_entity.pdbx_description
1 polymer ?
#
loop_
_entity_poly.entity_id
_entity_poly.type
_entity_poly.pdbx_seq_one_letter_code
_entity_poly.pdbx_strand_id
1 'polypeptide(L)'
;MTTIDVHAHLACRKNLNPAEAAQTLAFAESVGVALEEDYPAARLLSEMDQGGVQTVVLQGHPPNAGFLSVNDEIAAIVAQHRGRFLAFAGVNPFEGAKAVQELERCVRELGFKGCGEFGYMDILDERCFPIYEKCVELDVPILIHFGFTLPTAPLKYGDPVPLDEVALRFPELEIIAAHCAFPWFWQLAVVVARRPNVYVDISALEMVPEVARLQAILTFLSLAADRVLFGTDFPFGSPKTYGPYVRGLRVNFLLRRLLGVAKVTPQHIEKIMGGNARRLLKLSEG
;
A
#
# COMPACT_ATOMS: atom_id res chain seq x y z
N MET A 1 -12.41 10.23 14.91
CA MET A 1 -11.29 9.35 14.54
C MET A 1 -11.04 9.51 13.06
N THR A 2 -9.83 9.93 12.68
CA THR A 2 -9.47 10.14 11.28
C THR A 2 -9.12 8.81 10.63
N THR A 3 -9.87 8.41 9.61
CA THR A 3 -9.57 7.21 8.81
C THR A 3 -8.56 7.57 7.72
N ILE A 4 -7.48 6.81 7.65
CA ILE A 4 -6.42 6.99 6.65
C ILE A 4 -6.28 5.71 5.84
N ASP A 5 -6.47 5.83 4.54
CA ASP A 5 -6.19 4.80 3.55
C ASP A 5 -4.75 4.99 3.07
N VAL A 6 -3.88 4.04 3.35
CA VAL A 6 -2.45 4.19 3.02
C VAL A 6 -2.10 3.74 1.62
N HIS A 7 -3.08 3.23 0.84
CA HIS A 7 -2.78 2.61 -0.44
C HIS A 7 -3.89 2.85 -1.46
N ALA A 8 -3.68 3.79 -2.35
CA ALA A 8 -4.53 4.02 -3.52
C ALA A 8 -3.71 4.58 -4.69
N HIS A 9 -4.18 4.36 -5.89
CA HIS A 9 -3.54 4.81 -7.12
C HIS A 9 -4.45 5.73 -7.93
N LEU A 10 -3.84 6.62 -8.70
CA LEU A 10 -4.51 7.38 -9.76
C LEU A 10 -4.36 6.66 -11.12
N ALA A 11 -4.54 5.34 -11.11
CA ALA A 11 -4.43 4.51 -12.30
C ALA A 11 -5.55 4.85 -13.30
N CYS A 12 -5.18 5.19 -14.52
CA CYS A 12 -6.09 5.56 -15.60
C CYS A 12 -5.44 5.27 -16.97
N ARG A 13 -6.19 5.45 -18.07
CA ARG A 13 -5.68 5.22 -19.42
C ARG A 13 -4.56 6.17 -19.80
N LYS A 14 -4.62 7.41 -19.32
CA LYS A 14 -3.63 8.45 -19.60
C LYS A 14 -2.22 8.13 -19.11
N ASN A 15 -2.08 7.40 -18.00
CA ASN A 15 -0.76 7.04 -17.45
C ASN A 15 -0.39 5.57 -17.65
N LEU A 16 -1.07 4.85 -18.55
CA LEU A 16 -0.63 3.52 -18.96
C LEU A 16 0.77 3.56 -19.56
N ASN A 17 1.60 2.59 -19.18
CA ASN A 17 2.86 2.36 -19.87
C ASN A 17 2.57 1.81 -21.26
N PRO A 18 2.93 2.51 -22.36
CA PRO A 18 2.59 2.07 -23.71
C PRO A 18 3.07 0.67 -24.06
N ALA A 19 4.21 0.22 -23.48
CA ALA A 19 4.76 -1.11 -23.73
C ALA A 19 3.93 -2.23 -23.07
N GLU A 20 3.13 -1.92 -22.06
CA GLU A 20 2.39 -2.88 -21.22
C GLU A 20 0.87 -2.66 -21.25
N ALA A 21 0.41 -1.63 -21.98
CA ALA A 21 -0.98 -1.15 -21.96
C ALA A 21 -2.01 -2.24 -22.22
N ALA A 22 -1.78 -3.09 -23.23
CA ALA A 22 -2.74 -4.13 -23.58
C ALA A 22 -2.90 -5.18 -22.47
N GLN A 23 -1.82 -5.60 -21.84
CA GLN A 23 -1.84 -6.58 -20.74
C GLN A 23 -2.45 -5.96 -19.47
N THR A 24 -2.11 -4.71 -19.18
CA THR A 24 -2.64 -3.98 -18.01
C THR A 24 -4.15 -3.76 -18.14
N LEU A 25 -4.66 -3.38 -19.33
CA LEU A 25 -6.08 -3.23 -19.57
C LEU A 25 -6.82 -4.58 -19.46
N ALA A 26 -6.28 -5.64 -20.09
CA ALA A 26 -6.87 -6.97 -20.00
C ALA A 26 -6.93 -7.49 -18.55
N PHE A 27 -5.89 -7.20 -17.74
CA PHE A 27 -5.90 -7.54 -16.34
C PHE A 27 -6.97 -6.74 -15.58
N ALA A 28 -7.03 -5.42 -15.74
CA ALA A 28 -8.03 -4.59 -15.08
C ALA A 28 -9.47 -5.07 -15.39
N GLU A 29 -9.76 -5.36 -16.66
CA GLU A 29 -11.04 -5.90 -17.09
C GLU A 29 -11.33 -7.27 -16.46
N SER A 30 -10.33 -8.16 -16.37
CA SER A 30 -10.50 -9.50 -15.80
C SER A 30 -10.87 -9.49 -14.31
N VAL A 31 -10.50 -8.44 -13.60
CA VAL A 31 -10.85 -8.22 -12.18
C VAL A 31 -12.01 -7.24 -11.99
N GLY A 32 -12.68 -6.86 -13.09
CA GLY A 32 -13.87 -6.02 -13.05
C GLY A 32 -13.61 -4.52 -12.87
N VAL A 33 -12.38 -4.07 -13.12
CA VAL A 33 -11.99 -2.66 -13.01
C VAL A 33 -12.00 -1.99 -14.38
N ALA A 34 -12.83 -0.96 -14.54
CA ALA A 34 -12.82 -0.09 -15.71
C ALA A 34 -11.93 1.13 -15.43
N LEU A 35 -10.82 1.24 -16.15
CA LEU A 35 -9.94 2.40 -16.05
C LEU A 35 -10.56 3.60 -16.79
N GLU A 36 -10.63 4.74 -16.11
CA GLU A 36 -11.06 6.01 -16.68
C GLU A 36 -10.01 6.57 -17.66
N GLU A 37 -10.42 7.51 -18.52
CA GLU A 37 -9.49 8.15 -19.47
C GLU A 37 -8.46 9.04 -18.74
N ASP A 38 -8.91 9.80 -17.73
CA ASP A 38 -8.08 10.72 -16.95
C ASP A 38 -8.09 10.32 -15.46
N TYR A 39 -7.29 10.99 -14.65
CA TYR A 39 -7.09 10.68 -13.23
C TYR A 39 -8.42 10.64 -12.45
N PRO A 40 -8.75 9.54 -11.77
CA PRO A 40 -10.05 9.32 -11.14
C PRO A 40 -10.20 10.01 -9.78
N ALA A 41 -9.60 11.20 -9.59
CA ALA A 41 -9.59 11.89 -8.30
C ALA A 41 -10.99 12.24 -7.78
N ALA A 42 -11.90 12.67 -8.67
CA ALA A 42 -13.29 13.00 -8.29
C ALA A 42 -14.06 11.75 -7.83
N ARG A 43 -13.89 10.61 -8.51
CA ARG A 43 -14.48 9.34 -8.10
C ARG A 43 -13.92 8.91 -6.76
N LEU A 44 -12.59 8.94 -6.59
CA LEU A 44 -11.94 8.58 -5.33
C LEU A 44 -12.48 9.42 -4.17
N LEU A 45 -12.59 10.75 -4.32
CA LEU A 45 -13.16 11.63 -3.30
C LEU A 45 -14.60 11.25 -2.94
N SER A 46 -15.43 10.98 -3.95
CA SER A 46 -16.81 10.54 -3.73
C SER A 46 -16.88 9.21 -2.96
N GLU A 47 -16.03 8.25 -3.31
CA GLU A 47 -15.97 6.96 -2.62
C GLU A 47 -15.39 7.08 -1.19
N MET A 48 -14.41 7.96 -0.97
CA MET A 48 -13.91 8.31 0.36
C MET A 48 -15.04 8.85 1.25
N ASP A 49 -15.83 9.79 0.74
CA ASP A 49 -16.95 10.39 1.50
C ASP A 49 -18.00 9.34 1.87
N GLN A 50 -18.37 8.50 0.91
CA GLN A 50 -19.33 7.39 1.14
C GLN A 50 -18.78 6.33 2.09
N GLY A 51 -17.47 6.05 2.03
CA GLY A 51 -16.78 5.09 2.87
C GLY A 51 -16.33 5.63 4.22
N GLY A 52 -16.49 6.95 4.48
CA GLY A 52 -16.01 7.59 5.71
C GLY A 52 -14.48 7.58 5.84
N VAL A 53 -13.76 7.72 4.72
CA VAL A 53 -12.30 7.85 4.66
C VAL A 53 -11.94 9.32 4.53
N GLN A 54 -11.17 9.84 5.46
CA GLN A 54 -10.81 11.25 5.48
C GLN A 54 -9.59 11.57 4.62
N THR A 55 -8.59 10.71 4.68
CA THR A 55 -7.32 10.93 3.98
C THR A 55 -6.90 9.67 3.25
N VAL A 56 -6.37 9.82 2.04
CA VAL A 56 -5.78 8.74 1.23
C VAL A 56 -4.34 9.10 0.90
N VAL A 57 -3.45 8.10 0.96
CA VAL A 57 -2.08 8.20 0.46
C VAL A 57 -2.05 7.66 -0.97
N LEU A 58 -1.81 8.55 -1.91
CA LEU A 58 -1.66 8.21 -3.32
C LEU A 58 -0.26 7.65 -3.57
N GLN A 59 -0.19 6.47 -4.15
CA GLN A 59 1.07 5.81 -4.48
C GLN A 59 1.54 6.22 -5.87
N GLY A 60 2.81 6.58 -6.00
CA GLY A 60 3.48 6.62 -7.29
C GLY A 60 3.71 5.18 -7.79
N HIS A 61 3.67 4.99 -9.11
CA HIS A 61 3.86 3.66 -9.68
C HIS A 61 5.34 3.27 -9.76
N PRO A 62 5.68 2.01 -9.46
CA PRO A 62 7.01 1.48 -9.67
C PRO A 62 7.25 1.19 -11.16
N PRO A 63 8.50 0.95 -11.59
CA PRO A 63 8.76 0.42 -12.91
C PRO A 63 8.09 -0.95 -13.08
N ASN A 64 7.63 -1.28 -14.30
CA ASN A 64 6.97 -2.54 -14.64
C ASN A 64 5.60 -2.78 -13.97
N ALA A 65 4.98 -1.73 -13.45
CA ALA A 65 3.64 -1.79 -12.85
C ALA A 65 2.50 -1.54 -13.85
N GLY A 66 2.79 -1.54 -15.15
CA GLY A 66 1.80 -1.24 -16.18
C GLY A 66 1.45 0.25 -16.31
N PHE A 67 1.92 1.10 -15.41
CA PHE A 67 1.67 2.53 -15.38
C PHE A 67 2.98 3.33 -15.29
N LEU A 68 2.95 4.57 -15.78
CA LEU A 68 4.06 5.50 -15.64
C LEU A 68 4.03 6.19 -14.27
N SER A 69 5.20 6.49 -13.71
CA SER A 69 5.29 7.38 -12.57
C SER A 69 4.92 8.81 -12.96
N VAL A 70 4.07 9.44 -12.14
CA VAL A 70 3.49 10.75 -12.43
C VAL A 70 3.53 11.64 -11.18
N ASN A 71 4.70 11.76 -10.56
CA ASN A 71 4.86 12.45 -9.28
C ASN A 71 4.36 13.91 -9.32
N ASP A 72 4.62 14.64 -10.40
CA ASP A 72 4.20 16.04 -10.53
C ASP A 72 2.68 16.18 -10.66
N GLU A 73 2.03 15.26 -11.38
CA GLU A 73 0.57 15.22 -11.50
C GLU A 73 -0.07 14.85 -10.15
N ILE A 74 0.51 13.88 -9.45
CA ILE A 74 0.06 13.52 -8.08
C ILE A 74 0.20 14.75 -7.17
N ALA A 75 1.33 15.45 -7.21
CA ALA A 75 1.56 16.66 -6.41
C ALA A 75 0.52 17.76 -6.70
N ALA A 76 0.19 17.96 -7.98
CA ALA A 76 -0.83 18.92 -8.39
C ALA A 76 -2.22 18.55 -7.83
N ILE A 77 -2.60 17.27 -7.87
CA ILE A 77 -3.86 16.77 -7.32
C ILE A 77 -3.89 16.91 -5.80
N VAL A 78 -2.80 16.56 -5.11
CA VAL A 78 -2.67 16.76 -3.65
C VAL A 78 -2.84 18.23 -3.26
N ALA A 79 -2.23 19.15 -4.03
CA ALA A 79 -2.33 20.58 -3.78
C ALA A 79 -3.75 21.12 -3.96
N GLN A 80 -4.51 20.59 -4.93
CA GLN A 80 -5.92 20.96 -5.18
C GLN A 80 -6.86 20.46 -4.06
N HIS A 81 -6.52 19.33 -3.41
CA HIS A 81 -7.39 18.66 -2.44
C HIS A 81 -6.72 18.52 -1.07
N ARG A 82 -6.19 19.64 -0.56
CA ARG A 82 -5.43 19.67 0.72
C ARG A 82 -6.20 19.01 1.85
N GLY A 83 -5.49 18.16 2.60
CA GLY A 83 -6.04 17.40 3.72
C GLY A 83 -6.80 16.12 3.32
N ARG A 84 -7.13 15.96 2.03
CA ARG A 84 -7.78 14.74 1.54
C ARG A 84 -6.75 13.74 0.98
N PHE A 85 -5.67 14.24 0.39
CA PHE A 85 -4.63 13.40 -0.17
C PHE A 85 -3.26 13.70 0.45
N LEU A 86 -2.50 12.65 0.65
CA LEU A 86 -1.05 12.60 0.83
C LEU A 86 -0.47 11.83 -0.34
N ALA A 87 0.85 11.80 -0.49
CA ALA A 87 1.46 11.04 -1.58
C ALA A 87 2.77 10.36 -1.15
N PHE A 88 3.08 9.24 -1.82
CA PHE A 88 4.36 8.57 -1.82
C PHE A 88 4.97 8.64 -3.23
N ALA A 89 6.28 8.78 -3.30
CA ALA A 89 7.00 8.99 -4.55
C ALA A 89 7.18 7.68 -5.33
N GLY A 90 6.77 7.66 -6.59
CA GLY A 90 7.13 6.59 -7.51
C GLY A 90 8.51 6.84 -8.10
N VAL A 91 9.44 5.90 -7.89
CA VAL A 91 10.81 5.98 -8.41
C VAL A 91 11.30 4.67 -9.00
N ASN A 92 12.17 4.74 -9.99
CA ASN A 92 12.77 3.60 -10.64
C ASN A 92 14.23 3.41 -10.18
N PRO A 93 14.56 2.41 -9.34
CA PRO A 93 15.92 2.21 -8.83
C PRO A 93 16.96 1.98 -9.93
N PHE A 94 16.52 1.51 -11.10
CA PHE A 94 17.40 1.27 -12.26
C PHE A 94 17.90 2.57 -12.93
N GLU A 95 17.37 3.73 -12.54
CA GLU A 95 17.86 5.05 -12.94
C GLU A 95 18.99 5.57 -12.03
N GLY A 96 19.39 4.80 -11.02
CA GLY A 96 20.50 5.12 -10.12
C GLY A 96 20.34 6.45 -9.40
N ALA A 97 21.34 7.35 -9.53
CA ALA A 97 21.32 8.63 -8.83
C ALA A 97 20.11 9.52 -9.16
N LYS A 98 19.51 9.40 -10.35
CA LYS A 98 18.30 10.17 -10.70
C LYS A 98 17.11 9.75 -9.85
N ALA A 99 16.95 8.45 -9.59
CA ALA A 99 15.86 7.94 -8.74
C ALA A 99 15.99 8.45 -7.30
N VAL A 100 17.20 8.50 -6.77
CA VAL A 100 17.50 9.03 -5.43
C VAL A 100 17.21 10.54 -5.36
N GLN A 101 17.61 11.31 -6.37
CA GLN A 101 17.33 12.74 -6.47
C GLN A 101 15.83 13.02 -6.59
N GLU A 102 15.11 12.21 -7.38
CA GLU A 102 13.67 12.36 -7.54
C GLU A 102 12.93 12.04 -6.22
N LEU A 103 13.33 11.01 -5.50
CA LEU A 103 12.76 10.72 -4.18
C LEU A 103 12.99 11.90 -3.21
N GLU A 104 14.20 12.43 -3.17
CA GLU A 104 14.53 13.60 -2.34
C GLU A 104 13.70 14.82 -2.72
N ARG A 105 13.59 15.13 -4.02
CA ARG A 105 12.74 16.21 -4.53
C ARG A 105 11.28 16.04 -4.11
N CYS A 106 10.71 14.85 -4.30
CA CYS A 106 9.34 14.58 -3.94
C CYS A 106 9.08 14.82 -2.45
N VAL A 107 9.99 14.38 -1.59
CA VAL A 107 9.81 14.55 -0.14
C VAL A 107 10.06 15.99 0.30
N ARG A 108 11.17 16.63 -0.14
CA ARG A 108 11.55 17.95 0.36
C ARG A 108 10.80 19.10 -0.29
N GLU A 109 10.50 19.00 -1.60
CA GLU A 109 9.91 20.10 -2.37
C GLU A 109 8.41 19.92 -2.58
N LEU A 110 7.95 18.67 -2.86
CA LEU A 110 6.52 18.38 -3.10
C LEU A 110 5.77 17.94 -1.83
N GLY A 111 6.48 17.68 -0.71
CA GLY A 111 5.90 17.34 0.58
C GLY A 111 5.37 15.91 0.68
N PHE A 112 5.84 15.01 -0.17
CA PHE A 112 5.49 13.59 -0.14
C PHE A 112 5.93 12.94 1.17
N LYS A 113 5.21 11.90 1.60
CA LYS A 113 5.34 11.30 2.93
C LYS A 113 6.00 9.92 2.92
N GLY A 114 6.50 9.47 1.78
CA GLY A 114 7.12 8.16 1.63
C GLY A 114 7.55 7.87 0.20
N CYS A 115 8.06 6.66 0.01
CA CYS A 115 8.37 6.07 -1.28
C CYS A 115 7.40 4.92 -1.56
N GLY A 116 6.89 4.80 -2.77
CA GLY A 116 6.06 3.66 -3.14
C GLY A 116 4.98 4.00 -4.18
N GLU A 117 4.33 3.05 -4.78
CA GLU A 117 4.51 1.61 -4.57
C GLU A 117 5.83 1.13 -5.20
N PHE A 118 6.64 0.41 -4.44
CA PHE A 118 7.94 -0.12 -4.87
C PHE A 118 7.82 -1.64 -5.04
N GLY A 119 8.40 -2.23 -6.08
CA GLY A 119 8.28 -3.68 -6.27
C GLY A 119 8.28 -4.10 -7.73
N TYR A 120 7.69 -5.27 -8.00
CA TYR A 120 7.67 -5.93 -9.32
C TYR A 120 9.08 -6.26 -9.84
N MET A 121 10.06 -6.29 -8.95
CA MET A 121 11.47 -6.57 -9.21
C MET A 121 12.11 -7.29 -8.01
N ASP A 122 13.35 -7.70 -8.16
CA ASP A 122 14.14 -8.22 -7.03
C ASP A 122 14.45 -7.08 -6.05
N ILE A 123 13.84 -7.11 -4.87
CA ILE A 123 14.04 -6.08 -3.83
C ILE A 123 15.42 -6.19 -3.15
N LEU A 124 16.17 -7.29 -3.39
CA LEU A 124 17.56 -7.47 -2.94
C LEU A 124 18.58 -7.04 -4.00
N ASP A 125 18.14 -6.56 -5.16
CA ASP A 125 19.04 -5.95 -6.14
C ASP A 125 19.74 -4.73 -5.52
N GLU A 126 21.06 -4.68 -5.59
CA GLU A 126 21.87 -3.63 -4.99
C GLU A 126 21.50 -2.22 -5.48
N ARG A 127 20.89 -2.11 -6.65
CA ARG A 127 20.37 -0.83 -7.18
C ARG A 127 19.18 -0.28 -6.37
N CYS A 128 18.51 -1.12 -5.58
CA CYS A 128 17.44 -0.70 -4.67
C CYS A 128 17.99 -0.05 -3.38
N PHE A 129 19.20 -0.45 -2.95
CA PHE A 129 19.73 -0.02 -1.65
C PHE A 129 19.88 1.50 -1.49
N PRO A 130 20.32 2.27 -2.50
CA PRO A 130 20.36 3.73 -2.38
C PRO A 130 18.97 4.39 -2.14
N ILE A 131 17.88 3.74 -2.61
CA ILE A 131 16.52 4.21 -2.31
C ILE A 131 16.17 3.92 -0.85
N TYR A 132 16.52 2.73 -0.33
CA TYR A 132 16.31 2.40 1.08
C TYR A 132 17.09 3.33 2.02
N GLU A 133 18.37 3.56 1.72
CA GLU A 133 19.23 4.50 2.44
C GLU A 133 18.64 5.92 2.42
N LYS A 134 18.13 6.37 1.27
CA LYS A 134 17.51 7.69 1.15
C LYS A 134 16.19 7.78 1.92
N CYS A 135 15.37 6.75 1.96
CA CYS A 135 14.17 6.71 2.80
C CYS A 135 14.53 6.84 4.29
N VAL A 136 15.58 6.15 4.75
CA VAL A 136 16.10 6.28 6.13
C VAL A 136 16.60 7.71 6.39
N GLU A 137 17.42 8.27 5.49
CA GLU A 137 17.93 9.65 5.60
C GLU A 137 16.80 10.70 5.69
N LEU A 138 15.75 10.52 4.90
CA LEU A 138 14.59 11.42 4.85
C LEU A 138 13.57 11.13 5.96
N ASP A 139 13.78 10.07 6.74
CA ASP A 139 12.88 9.63 7.81
C ASP A 139 11.43 9.41 7.32
N VAL A 140 11.30 8.72 6.17
CA VAL A 140 10.03 8.38 5.52
C VAL A 140 9.92 6.88 5.25
N PRO A 141 8.70 6.29 5.33
CA PRO A 141 8.49 4.88 5.03
C PRO A 141 8.57 4.59 3.53
N ILE A 142 8.76 3.30 3.22
CA ILE A 142 8.59 2.76 1.88
C ILE A 142 7.44 1.74 1.86
N LEU A 143 6.58 1.80 0.85
CA LEU A 143 5.58 0.77 0.59
C LEU A 143 6.09 -0.14 -0.51
N ILE A 144 6.16 -1.46 -0.23
CA ILE A 144 6.65 -2.47 -1.17
C ILE A 144 5.53 -3.43 -1.52
N HIS A 145 5.34 -3.62 -2.83
CA HIS A 145 4.37 -4.57 -3.38
C HIS A 145 4.75 -6.02 -3.07
N PHE A 146 3.78 -6.79 -2.60
CA PHE A 146 3.86 -8.24 -2.46
C PHE A 146 2.52 -8.88 -2.82
N GLY A 147 2.54 -10.19 -3.04
CA GLY A 147 1.32 -10.92 -3.37
C GLY A 147 1.12 -11.08 -4.88
N PHE A 148 -0.11 -10.92 -5.33
CA PHE A 148 -0.40 -10.99 -6.76
C PHE A 148 0.35 -9.91 -7.52
N THR A 149 1.08 -10.32 -8.55
CA THR A 149 1.74 -9.40 -9.47
C THR A 149 0.91 -9.22 -10.73
N LEU A 150 1.06 -8.08 -11.38
CA LEU A 150 0.52 -7.88 -12.73
C LEU A 150 1.12 -8.91 -13.70
N PRO A 151 0.40 -9.30 -14.77
CA PRO A 151 0.90 -10.26 -15.76
C PRO A 151 2.22 -9.85 -16.44
N THR A 152 2.59 -8.58 -16.34
CA THR A 152 3.84 -8.01 -16.86
C THR A 152 5.07 -8.35 -16.01
N ALA A 153 4.89 -8.81 -14.78
CA ALA A 153 5.97 -9.11 -13.85
C ALA A 153 5.99 -10.60 -13.44
N PRO A 154 7.18 -11.21 -13.25
CA PRO A 154 7.29 -12.56 -12.72
C PRO A 154 6.70 -12.70 -11.32
N LEU A 155 5.88 -13.73 -11.11
CA LEU A 155 5.19 -14.01 -9.85
C LEU A 155 6.13 -14.13 -8.63
N LYS A 156 7.39 -14.54 -8.84
CA LYS A 156 8.40 -14.65 -7.77
C LYS A 156 8.64 -13.32 -7.03
N TYR A 157 8.35 -12.18 -7.65
CA TYR A 157 8.51 -10.87 -7.03
C TYR A 157 7.38 -10.53 -6.06
N GLY A 158 6.32 -11.35 -6.02
CA GLY A 158 5.28 -11.28 -5.00
C GLY A 158 5.61 -12.01 -3.70
N ASP A 159 6.69 -12.83 -3.67
CA ASP A 159 7.11 -13.57 -2.47
C ASP A 159 7.69 -12.60 -1.42
N PRO A 160 7.15 -12.56 -0.18
CA PRO A 160 7.61 -11.66 0.86
C PRO A 160 8.86 -12.16 1.62
N VAL A 161 9.37 -13.38 1.37
CA VAL A 161 10.52 -13.91 2.12
C VAL A 161 11.77 -13.03 1.99
N PRO A 162 12.12 -12.48 0.82
CA PRO A 162 13.26 -11.56 0.69
C PRO A 162 13.17 -10.30 1.56
N LEU A 163 11.97 -9.91 1.98
CA LEU A 163 11.77 -8.76 2.87
C LEU A 163 12.45 -8.93 4.24
N ASP A 164 12.59 -10.18 4.73
CA ASP A 164 13.31 -10.45 5.99
C ASP A 164 14.74 -9.93 5.94
N GLU A 165 15.41 -10.09 4.80
CA GLU A 165 16.79 -9.63 4.60
C GLU A 165 16.87 -8.10 4.45
N VAL A 166 15.97 -7.49 3.69
CA VAL A 166 15.89 -6.02 3.57
C VAL A 166 15.66 -5.39 4.94
N ALA A 167 14.67 -5.87 5.69
CA ALA A 167 14.33 -5.33 7.01
C ALA A 167 15.45 -5.55 8.06
N LEU A 168 16.24 -6.62 7.92
CA LEU A 168 17.42 -6.89 8.75
C LEU A 168 18.58 -5.94 8.43
N ARG A 169 18.81 -5.69 7.13
CA ARG A 169 19.89 -4.84 6.64
C ARG A 169 19.64 -3.35 6.90
N PHE A 170 18.38 -2.94 6.83
CA PHE A 170 17.94 -1.56 7.06
C PHE A 170 16.96 -1.47 8.24
N PRO A 171 17.43 -1.66 9.49
CA PRO A 171 16.55 -1.74 10.66
C PRO A 171 15.84 -0.42 11.00
N GLU A 172 16.34 0.71 10.50
CA GLU A 172 15.74 2.04 10.67
C GLU A 172 14.70 2.36 9.57
N LEU A 173 14.65 1.55 8.50
CA LEU A 173 13.68 1.72 7.42
C LEU A 173 12.31 1.21 7.85
N GLU A 174 11.31 2.06 7.91
CA GLU A 174 9.91 1.67 8.08
C GLU A 174 9.35 1.15 6.76
N ILE A 175 8.94 -0.12 6.73
CA ILE A 175 8.51 -0.80 5.50
C ILE A 175 7.04 -1.19 5.61
N ILE A 176 6.22 -0.83 4.64
CA ILE A 176 4.84 -1.28 4.49
C ILE A 176 4.80 -2.39 3.46
N ALA A 177 4.48 -3.61 3.87
CA ALA A 177 4.25 -4.73 2.97
C ALA A 177 2.80 -4.71 2.48
N ALA A 178 2.61 -4.52 1.18
CA ALA A 178 1.29 -4.37 0.58
C ALA A 178 0.48 -5.68 0.55
N HIS A 179 -0.86 -5.55 0.57
CA HIS A 179 -1.85 -6.60 0.29
C HIS A 179 -1.76 -7.83 1.20
N CYS A 180 -1.24 -7.69 2.42
CA CYS A 180 -0.88 -8.85 3.25
C CYS A 180 -0.02 -9.89 2.52
N ALA A 181 0.63 -9.53 1.42
CA ALA A 181 1.33 -10.44 0.50
C ALA A 181 0.46 -11.64 0.06
N PHE A 182 -0.86 -11.47 -0.11
CA PHE A 182 -1.74 -12.58 -0.48
C PHE A 182 -1.35 -13.17 -1.86
N PRO A 183 -1.21 -14.51 -2.01
CA PRO A 183 -1.58 -15.57 -1.07
C PRO A 183 -0.50 -15.99 -0.05
N TRP A 184 0.70 -15.41 -0.05
CA TRP A 184 1.82 -15.77 0.82
C TRP A 184 1.78 -15.09 2.20
N PHE A 185 0.60 -14.78 2.71
CA PHE A 185 0.45 -14.04 3.97
C PHE A 185 1.03 -14.78 5.20
N TRP A 186 1.17 -16.11 5.18
CA TRP A 186 1.84 -16.86 6.23
C TRP A 186 3.35 -16.60 6.27
N GLN A 187 3.99 -16.52 5.11
CA GLN A 187 5.41 -16.17 5.00
C GLN A 187 5.63 -14.72 5.51
N LEU A 188 4.78 -13.79 5.06
CA LEU A 188 4.83 -12.41 5.56
C LEU A 188 4.58 -12.34 7.08
N ALA A 189 3.67 -13.16 7.62
CA ALA A 189 3.40 -13.20 9.06
C ALA A 189 4.65 -13.55 9.87
N VAL A 190 5.48 -14.47 9.37
CA VAL A 190 6.77 -14.81 10.00
C VAL A 190 7.73 -13.63 9.94
N VAL A 191 7.83 -12.94 8.81
CA VAL A 191 8.67 -11.74 8.67
C VAL A 191 8.23 -10.66 9.65
N VAL A 192 6.94 -10.32 9.68
CA VAL A 192 6.36 -9.30 10.58
C VAL A 192 6.60 -9.64 12.05
N ALA A 193 6.48 -10.92 12.43
CA ALA A 193 6.76 -11.35 13.81
C ALA A 193 8.23 -11.15 14.22
N ARG A 194 9.15 -11.18 13.27
CA ARG A 194 10.60 -11.05 13.52
C ARG A 194 11.12 -9.61 13.37
N ARG A 195 10.49 -8.80 12.51
CA ARG A 195 10.97 -7.48 12.09
C ARG A 195 10.03 -6.39 12.60
N PRO A 196 10.42 -5.63 13.63
CA PRO A 196 9.55 -4.60 14.23
C PRO A 196 9.32 -3.40 13.30
N ASN A 197 10.18 -3.19 12.30
CA ASN A 197 10.11 -2.13 11.30
C ASN A 197 9.23 -2.49 10.08
N VAL A 198 8.56 -3.67 10.07
CA VAL A 198 7.67 -4.10 9.00
C VAL A 198 6.22 -3.93 9.41
N TYR A 199 5.49 -3.10 8.68
CA TYR A 199 4.05 -2.89 8.70
C TYR A 199 3.38 -3.68 7.59
N VAL A 200 2.08 -3.84 7.67
CA VAL A 200 1.27 -4.57 6.68
C VAL A 200 0.05 -3.76 6.34
N ASP A 201 -0.24 -3.56 5.07
CA ASP A 201 -1.54 -3.06 4.67
C ASP A 201 -2.50 -4.21 4.26
N ILE A 202 -3.79 -3.95 4.40
CA ILE A 202 -4.85 -4.90 4.09
C ILE A 202 -5.55 -4.58 2.77
N SER A 203 -4.91 -3.84 1.88
CA SER A 203 -5.45 -3.43 0.59
C SER A 203 -5.63 -4.61 -0.38
N ALA A 204 -6.36 -4.39 -1.48
CA ALA A 204 -6.69 -5.39 -2.51
C ALA A 204 -7.42 -6.66 -2.03
N LEU A 205 -7.64 -6.83 -0.74
CA LEU A 205 -8.28 -8.04 -0.22
C LEU A 205 -9.78 -8.14 -0.56
N GLU A 206 -10.40 -7.11 -1.13
CA GLU A 206 -11.76 -7.20 -1.66
C GLU A 206 -11.87 -8.20 -2.83
N MET A 207 -10.78 -8.39 -3.58
CA MET A 207 -10.70 -9.37 -4.69
C MET A 207 -10.53 -10.81 -4.20
N VAL A 208 -10.32 -11.03 -2.90
CA VAL A 208 -10.02 -12.32 -2.31
C VAL A 208 -11.28 -12.92 -1.68
N PRO A 209 -11.52 -14.25 -1.74
CA PRO A 209 -12.64 -14.89 -1.07
C PRO A 209 -12.71 -14.54 0.43
N GLU A 210 -13.92 -14.30 0.93
CA GLU A 210 -14.20 -13.80 2.29
C GLU A 210 -13.42 -14.54 3.39
N VAL A 211 -13.38 -15.87 3.34
CA VAL A 211 -12.69 -16.69 4.36
C VAL A 211 -11.19 -16.43 4.35
N ALA A 212 -10.59 -16.34 3.17
CA ALA A 212 -9.15 -16.09 3.02
C ALA A 212 -8.78 -14.66 3.43
N ARG A 213 -9.62 -13.67 3.07
CA ARG A 213 -9.50 -12.27 3.51
C ARG A 213 -9.54 -12.15 5.03
N LEU A 214 -10.55 -12.75 5.67
CA LEU A 214 -10.68 -12.78 7.12
C LEU A 214 -9.46 -13.43 7.77
N GLN A 215 -9.01 -14.56 7.24
CA GLN A 215 -7.85 -15.26 7.78
C GLN A 215 -6.60 -14.40 7.74
N ALA A 216 -6.31 -13.74 6.61
CA ALA A 216 -5.17 -12.83 6.47
C ALA A 216 -5.24 -11.69 7.48
N ILE A 217 -6.32 -10.92 7.51
CA ILE A 217 -6.50 -9.78 8.42
C ILE A 217 -6.35 -10.23 9.89
N LEU A 218 -7.02 -11.31 10.29
CA LEU A 218 -7.02 -11.77 11.67
C LEU A 218 -5.66 -12.33 12.11
N THR A 219 -4.89 -12.92 11.19
CA THR A 219 -3.52 -13.35 11.45
C THR A 219 -2.65 -12.16 11.85
N PHE A 220 -2.64 -11.09 11.06
CA PHE A 220 -1.83 -9.92 11.37
C PHE A 220 -2.34 -9.14 12.58
N LEU A 221 -3.65 -9.06 12.79
CA LEU A 221 -4.21 -8.49 14.03
C LEU A 221 -3.77 -9.24 15.28
N SER A 222 -3.64 -10.56 15.19
CA SER A 222 -3.21 -11.38 16.31
C SER A 222 -1.71 -11.27 16.60
N LEU A 223 -0.90 -11.00 15.56
CA LEU A 223 0.57 -10.95 15.67
C LEU A 223 1.09 -9.53 15.90
N ALA A 224 0.50 -8.53 15.26
CA ALA A 224 1.09 -7.21 15.17
C ALA A 224 0.02 -6.10 14.98
N ALA A 225 -1.02 -6.07 15.81
CA ALA A 225 -2.13 -5.12 15.67
C ALA A 225 -1.71 -3.64 15.55
N ASP A 226 -0.55 -3.28 16.12
CA ASP A 226 0.02 -1.92 16.06
C ASP A 226 0.71 -1.61 14.73
N ARG A 227 0.78 -2.56 13.81
CA ARG A 227 1.47 -2.45 12.53
C ARG A 227 0.59 -2.85 11.34
N VAL A 228 -0.72 -3.04 11.56
CA VAL A 228 -1.69 -3.27 10.49
C VAL A 228 -2.29 -1.93 10.07
N LEU A 229 -2.31 -1.68 8.77
CA LEU A 229 -2.75 -0.44 8.15
C LEU A 229 -3.96 -0.70 7.25
N PHE A 230 -4.91 0.24 7.24
CA PHE A 230 -6.01 0.24 6.29
C PHE A 230 -5.52 0.77 4.95
N GLY A 231 -5.79 0.04 3.88
CA GLY A 231 -5.55 0.41 2.50
C GLY A 231 -6.62 -0.20 1.60
N THR A 232 -6.93 0.41 0.48
CA THR A 232 -7.91 -0.10 -0.48
C THR A 232 -7.30 -0.63 -1.76
N ASP A 233 -6.19 -0.05 -2.22
CA ASP A 233 -5.65 -0.27 -3.56
C ASP A 233 -6.60 0.24 -4.66
N PHE A 234 -7.26 1.39 -4.42
CA PHE A 234 -8.08 2.02 -5.45
C PHE A 234 -7.26 2.23 -6.74
N PRO A 235 -7.77 1.93 -7.95
CA PRO A 235 -9.17 1.57 -8.26
C PRO A 235 -9.51 0.08 -8.19
N PHE A 236 -8.59 -0.80 -7.77
CA PHE A 236 -8.80 -2.25 -7.66
C PHE A 236 -9.63 -2.63 -6.43
N GLY A 237 -9.61 -1.83 -5.38
CA GLY A 237 -10.53 -1.85 -4.25
C GLY A 237 -11.22 -0.50 -4.06
N SER A 238 -12.23 -0.42 -3.19
CA SER A 238 -13.06 0.77 -3.04
C SER A 238 -13.14 1.25 -1.59
N PRO A 239 -12.79 2.51 -1.30
CA PRO A 239 -13.04 3.11 0.01
C PRO A 239 -14.49 3.01 0.47
N LYS A 240 -15.46 3.10 -0.47
CA LYS A 240 -16.91 3.05 -0.21
C LYS A 240 -17.35 1.72 0.39
N THR A 241 -16.82 0.60 -0.09
CA THR A 241 -17.19 -0.75 0.35
C THR A 241 -16.27 -1.25 1.46
N TYR A 242 -14.98 -1.06 1.31
CA TYR A 242 -14.01 -1.66 2.22
C TYR A 242 -13.88 -0.93 3.56
N GLY A 243 -14.05 0.38 3.58
CA GLY A 243 -14.04 1.16 4.83
C GLY A 243 -15.12 0.69 5.82
N PRO A 244 -16.42 0.63 5.42
CA PRO A 244 -17.48 0.06 6.25
C PRO A 244 -17.25 -1.41 6.63
N TYR A 245 -16.74 -2.23 5.71
CA TYR A 245 -16.42 -3.63 5.97
C TYR A 245 -15.42 -3.76 7.12
N VAL A 246 -14.29 -3.08 7.07
CA VAL A 246 -13.25 -3.18 8.12
C VAL A 246 -13.75 -2.61 9.44
N ARG A 247 -14.48 -1.49 9.44
CA ARG A 247 -15.10 -0.94 10.67
C ARG A 247 -16.13 -1.88 11.28
N GLY A 248 -16.84 -2.61 10.43
CA GLY A 248 -17.84 -3.62 10.83
C GLY A 248 -17.25 -4.97 11.24
N LEU A 249 -15.94 -5.16 11.14
CA LEU A 249 -15.31 -6.47 11.33
C LEU A 249 -15.62 -7.04 12.71
N ARG A 250 -16.32 -8.17 12.73
CA ARG A 250 -16.69 -8.92 13.93
C ARG A 250 -16.47 -10.40 13.67
N VAL A 251 -15.88 -11.07 14.63
CA VAL A 251 -15.67 -12.53 14.55
C VAL A 251 -16.31 -13.18 15.77
N ASN A 252 -17.23 -14.09 15.54
CA ASN A 252 -17.91 -14.79 16.62
C ASN A 252 -16.96 -15.74 17.36
N PHE A 253 -17.36 -16.15 18.56
CA PHE A 253 -16.53 -16.98 19.43
C PHE A 253 -16.11 -18.31 18.77
N LEU A 254 -17.03 -18.98 18.08
CA LEU A 254 -16.78 -20.28 17.49
C LEU A 254 -15.74 -20.18 16.36
N LEU A 255 -15.91 -19.21 15.45
CA LEU A 255 -14.98 -18.98 14.35
C LEU A 255 -13.59 -18.58 14.86
N ARG A 256 -13.51 -17.74 15.89
CA ARG A 256 -12.24 -17.37 16.52
C ARG A 256 -11.51 -18.59 17.09
N ARG A 257 -12.25 -19.47 17.78
CA ARG A 257 -11.68 -20.70 18.34
C ARG A 257 -11.21 -21.64 17.24
N LEU A 258 -11.95 -21.75 16.15
CA LEU A 258 -11.60 -22.58 15.00
C LEU A 258 -10.33 -22.07 14.30
N LEU A 259 -10.21 -20.76 14.13
CA LEU A 259 -9.08 -20.12 13.45
C LEU A 259 -7.87 -19.84 14.36
N GLY A 260 -8.01 -20.02 15.68
CA GLY A 260 -6.95 -19.73 16.65
C GLY A 260 -6.58 -18.24 16.75
N VAL A 261 -7.52 -17.33 16.43
CA VAL A 261 -7.26 -15.89 16.37
C VAL A 261 -7.80 -15.10 17.55
N ALA A 262 -7.18 -13.95 17.85
CA ALA A 262 -7.62 -13.06 18.90
C ALA A 262 -9.00 -12.42 18.64
N LYS A 263 -9.62 -11.87 19.70
CA LYS A 263 -10.85 -11.07 19.56
C LYS A 263 -10.55 -9.75 18.89
N VAL A 264 -11.29 -9.41 17.83
CA VAL A 264 -11.28 -8.05 17.27
C VAL A 264 -11.95 -7.10 18.28
N THR A 265 -11.23 -6.06 18.68
CA THR A 265 -11.71 -5.05 19.62
C THR A 265 -11.91 -3.71 18.92
N PRO A 266 -12.69 -2.78 19.50
CA PRO A 266 -12.76 -1.40 18.97
C PRO A 266 -11.40 -0.74 18.84
N GLN A 267 -10.46 -0.98 19.78
CA GLN A 267 -9.10 -0.46 19.69
C GLN A 267 -8.32 -1.02 18.50
N HIS A 268 -8.51 -2.30 18.14
CA HIS A 268 -7.91 -2.86 16.92
C HIS A 268 -8.42 -2.13 15.69
N ILE A 269 -9.72 -1.89 15.60
CA ILE A 269 -10.32 -1.15 14.49
C ILE A 269 -9.79 0.29 14.42
N GLU A 270 -9.68 0.95 15.57
CA GLU A 270 -9.11 2.29 15.67
C GLU A 270 -7.68 2.36 15.13
N LYS A 271 -6.84 1.45 15.58
CA LYS A 271 -5.44 1.37 15.14
C LYS A 271 -5.35 1.16 13.62
N ILE A 272 -6.08 0.18 13.08
CA ILE A 272 -6.07 -0.13 11.64
C ILE A 272 -6.57 1.05 10.81
N MET A 273 -7.72 1.61 11.17
CA MET A 273 -8.42 2.62 10.36
C MET A 273 -7.67 3.96 10.28
N GLY A 274 -6.64 4.19 11.10
CA GLY A 274 -5.85 5.41 10.96
C GLY A 274 -4.83 5.64 12.09
N GLY A 275 -5.01 5.06 13.27
CA GLY A 275 -4.10 5.28 14.40
C GLY A 275 -2.66 4.87 14.09
N ASN A 276 -2.49 3.70 13.47
CA ASN A 276 -1.16 3.20 13.06
C ASN A 276 -0.57 4.04 11.93
N ALA A 277 -1.36 4.38 10.91
CA ALA A 277 -0.92 5.20 9.79
C ALA A 277 -0.51 6.61 10.25
N ARG A 278 -1.27 7.22 11.15
CA ARG A 278 -0.95 8.53 11.74
C ARG A 278 0.42 8.51 12.43
N ARG A 279 0.68 7.48 13.23
CA ARG A 279 1.97 7.33 13.93
C ARG A 279 3.10 7.12 12.94
N LEU A 280 2.95 6.21 11.97
CA LEU A 280 3.95 5.90 10.95
C LEU A 280 4.29 7.13 10.09
N LEU A 281 3.28 7.87 9.65
CA LEU A 281 3.44 9.04 8.80
C LEU A 281 3.71 10.34 9.59
N LYS A 282 3.85 10.26 10.91
CA LYS A 282 4.16 11.39 11.82
C LYS A 282 3.20 12.57 11.64
N LEU A 283 1.90 12.26 11.45
CA LEU A 283 0.88 13.29 11.27
C LEU A 283 0.46 13.86 12.62
N SER A 284 0.42 15.19 12.73
CA SER A 284 -0.07 15.89 13.91
C SER A 284 -1.48 15.47 14.30
N GLU A 285 -1.79 15.49 15.58
CA GLU A 285 -3.17 15.40 16.04
C GLU A 285 -3.92 16.62 15.53
N GLY A 286 -4.91 16.40 14.67
CA GLY A 286 -5.76 17.43 14.11
C GLY A 286 -6.91 17.80 15.03
#